data_7f0572b4909df41ec8d9dc6ab244acf0
#
_entry.id   7f0572b4909df41ec8d9dc6ab244acf0
#
_cell.length_a   1.000
_cell.length_b   1.000
_cell.length_c   1.000
_cell.angle_alpha   90.00
_cell.angle_beta   90.00
_cell.angle_gamma   90.00
#
_symmetry.space_group_name_H-M   'P 1'
#
loop_
_entity.id
_entity.type
_entity.pdbx_description
1 polymer ?
#
loop_
_entity_poly.entity_id
_entity_poly.type
_entity_poly.pdbx_seq_one_letter_code
_entity_poly.pdbx_strand_id
1 'polypeptide(L)'
;MIKEVKRGEIYYADLSPVVGSEQSGIRPVLIIQNDRDNNSSPTTIVAAITSSKTKAELPTHVTFKADCLPYESTVLLEQIRTIDKSRLDEYIGKIDENTMGAVDKAIVAAFGIKYLEGLLL
;
A
#
# COMPACT_ATOMS: atom_id res chain seq x y z
N MET A 1 15.86 -15.95 6.48
CA MET A 1 14.84 -15.59 7.50
C MET A 1 13.76 -14.74 6.87
N ILE A 2 12.50 -15.06 7.12
CA ILE A 2 11.38 -14.29 6.60
C ILE A 2 11.22 -13.02 7.44
N LYS A 3 11.20 -11.86 6.76
CA LYS A 3 10.99 -10.58 7.44
C LYS A 3 9.57 -10.55 8.02
N GLU A 4 9.47 -10.10 9.26
CA GLU A 4 8.17 -9.93 9.91
C GLU A 4 7.57 -8.60 9.51
N VAL A 5 6.43 -8.63 8.85
CA VAL A 5 5.71 -7.43 8.42
C VAL A 5 4.26 -7.53 8.87
N LYS A 6 3.63 -6.38 9.03
CA LYS A 6 2.23 -6.28 9.45
C LYS A 6 1.45 -5.36 8.52
N ARG A 7 0.18 -5.69 8.33
CA ARG A 7 -0.73 -4.87 7.53
C ARG A 7 -0.80 -3.46 8.11
N GLY A 8 -0.70 -2.46 7.24
CA GLY A 8 -0.71 -1.04 7.66
C GLY A 8 0.68 -0.46 7.86
N GLU A 9 1.71 -1.27 7.87
CA GLU A 9 3.08 -0.78 7.97
C GLU A 9 3.56 -0.21 6.64
N ILE A 10 4.46 0.75 6.71
CA ILE A 10 5.07 1.40 5.56
C ILE A 10 6.56 1.06 5.55
N TYR A 11 7.04 0.61 4.40
CA TYR A 11 8.44 0.31 4.16
C TYR A 11 8.91 1.00 2.90
N TYR A 12 10.19 1.30 2.81
CA TYR A 12 10.79 1.53 1.50
C TYR A 12 10.93 0.18 0.79
N ALA A 13 10.66 0.18 -0.49
CA ALA A 13 10.81 -1.02 -1.31
C ALA A 13 11.32 -0.65 -2.70
N ASP A 14 12.12 -1.56 -3.28
CA ASP A 14 12.55 -1.41 -4.66
C ASP A 14 11.50 -2.07 -5.57
N LEU A 15 10.79 -1.25 -6.31
CA LEU A 15 9.74 -1.70 -7.21
C LEU A 15 10.23 -1.99 -8.63
N SER A 16 11.51 -1.76 -8.90
CA SER A 16 12.08 -2.03 -10.22
C SER A 16 12.34 -3.53 -10.41
N PRO A 17 12.30 -4.06 -11.65
CA PRO A 17 11.94 -3.37 -12.88
C PRO A 17 10.43 -3.28 -13.07
N VAL A 18 10.00 -2.23 -13.79
CA VAL A 18 8.60 -2.00 -14.13
C VAL A 18 8.48 -1.66 -15.60
N VAL A 19 7.24 -1.60 -16.09
CA VAL A 19 6.94 -1.27 -17.48
C VAL A 19 6.00 -0.06 -17.52
N GLY A 20 6.35 0.90 -18.37
CA GLY A 20 5.48 2.03 -18.68
C GLY A 20 5.11 2.88 -17.47
N SER A 21 3.80 3.01 -17.22
CA SER A 21 3.26 3.88 -16.18
C SER A 21 3.25 3.28 -14.79
N GLU A 22 3.78 2.08 -14.60
CA GLU A 22 3.89 1.48 -13.28
C GLU A 22 4.84 2.29 -12.40
N GLN A 23 4.50 2.35 -11.11
CA GLN A 23 5.38 3.00 -10.14
C GLN A 23 6.69 2.23 -10.04
N SER A 24 7.82 2.95 -10.11
CA SER A 24 9.14 2.33 -10.16
C SER A 24 10.10 2.95 -9.15
N GLY A 25 11.26 2.33 -9.01
CA GLY A 25 12.34 2.79 -8.15
C GLY A 25 12.10 2.46 -6.70
N ILE A 26 12.95 3.01 -5.85
CA ILE A 26 12.84 2.84 -4.39
C ILE A 26 11.87 3.89 -3.88
N ARG A 27 10.77 3.44 -3.29
CA ARG A 27 9.75 4.34 -2.77
C ARG A 27 8.97 3.70 -1.64
N PRO A 28 8.24 4.52 -0.85
CA PRO A 28 7.42 3.98 0.20
C PRO A 28 6.31 3.11 -0.38
N VAL A 29 6.02 2.01 0.31
CA VAL A 29 4.88 1.16 0.01
C VAL A 29 4.13 0.86 1.29
N LEU A 30 2.82 0.64 1.15
CA LEU A 30 1.95 0.26 2.26
C LEU A 30 1.70 -1.25 2.18
N ILE A 31 1.92 -1.94 3.28
CA ILE A 31 1.59 -3.37 3.38
C ILE A 31 0.07 -3.50 3.50
N ILE A 32 -0.55 -4.18 2.54
CA ILE A 32 -2.01 -4.36 2.53
C ILE A 32 -2.43 -5.82 2.66
N GLN A 33 -1.50 -6.76 2.52
CA GLN A 33 -1.83 -8.17 2.72
C GLN A 33 -2.22 -8.44 4.17
N ASN A 34 -3.16 -9.36 4.39
CA ASN A 34 -3.60 -9.74 5.72
C ASN A 34 -2.45 -10.34 6.54
N ASP A 35 -2.54 -10.21 7.88
CA ASP A 35 -1.44 -10.60 8.74
C ASP A 35 -1.24 -12.11 8.84
N ARG A 36 -2.28 -12.90 8.64
CA ARG A 36 -2.13 -14.34 8.61
C ARG A 36 -1.14 -14.77 7.53
N ASP A 37 -1.34 -14.23 6.32
CA ASP A 37 -0.46 -14.56 5.19
C ASP A 37 0.89 -13.86 5.33
N ASN A 38 0.93 -12.66 5.89
CA ASN A 38 2.19 -11.98 6.18
C ASN A 38 3.08 -12.82 7.11
N ASN A 39 2.45 -13.55 8.03
CA ASN A 39 3.19 -14.36 9.00
C ASN A 39 3.81 -15.62 8.37
N SER A 40 3.23 -16.14 7.30
CA SER A 40 3.64 -17.45 6.76
C SER A 40 4.22 -17.41 5.35
N SER A 41 4.03 -16.30 4.61
CA SER A 41 4.42 -16.23 3.20
C SER A 41 5.75 -15.50 3.02
N PRO A 42 6.59 -15.91 2.07
CA PRO A 42 7.78 -15.15 1.70
C PRO A 42 7.46 -13.90 0.88
N THR A 43 6.21 -13.74 0.43
CA THR A 43 5.75 -12.58 -0.33
C THR A 43 4.74 -11.79 0.48
N THR A 44 4.53 -10.54 0.07
CA THR A 44 3.46 -9.71 0.61
C THR A 44 2.85 -8.88 -0.50
N ILE A 45 1.66 -8.34 -0.22
CA ILE A 45 0.95 -7.48 -1.18
C ILE A 45 1.07 -6.05 -0.69
N VAL A 46 1.50 -5.17 -1.58
CA VAL A 46 1.73 -3.76 -1.26
C VAL A 46 1.01 -2.85 -2.24
N ALA A 47 0.77 -1.61 -1.81
CA ALA A 47 0.33 -0.52 -2.66
C ALA A 47 1.38 0.58 -2.64
N ALA A 48 1.69 1.15 -3.80
CA ALA A 48 2.68 2.21 -3.90
C ALA A 48 2.18 3.49 -3.23
N ILE A 49 3.09 4.23 -2.65
CA ILE A 49 2.83 5.55 -2.05
C ILE A 49 3.60 6.60 -2.84
N THR A 50 2.97 7.71 -3.15
CA THR A 50 3.61 8.83 -3.85
C THR A 50 3.37 10.14 -3.11
N SER A 51 4.34 11.05 -3.19
CA SER A 51 4.18 12.42 -2.71
C SER A 51 3.84 13.39 -3.84
N SER A 52 3.65 12.89 -5.06
CA SER A 52 3.36 13.74 -6.21
C SER A 52 1.99 14.41 -6.06
N LYS A 53 1.97 15.74 -6.17
CA LYS A 53 0.73 16.50 -6.08
C LYS A 53 0.02 16.66 -7.42
N THR A 54 0.60 16.11 -8.50
CA THR A 54 0.00 16.22 -9.83
C THR A 54 -1.03 15.15 -10.12
N LYS A 55 -1.15 14.16 -9.23
CA LYS A 55 -2.13 13.08 -9.40
C LYS A 55 -3.54 13.58 -9.16
N ALA A 56 -4.45 13.25 -10.06
CA ALA A 56 -5.86 13.51 -9.86
C ALA A 56 -6.39 12.66 -8.70
N GLU A 57 -7.37 13.17 -7.97
CA GLU A 57 -8.05 12.39 -6.96
C GLU A 57 -8.94 11.36 -7.65
N LEU A 58 -8.77 10.09 -7.26
CA LEU A 58 -9.57 8.98 -7.76
C LEU A 58 -10.12 8.20 -6.56
N PRO A 59 -11.21 7.44 -6.75
CA PRO A 59 -11.71 6.57 -5.67
C PRO A 59 -10.67 5.57 -5.17
N THR A 60 -9.63 5.29 -5.97
CA THR A 60 -8.55 4.38 -5.63
C THR A 60 -7.38 5.07 -4.92
N HIS A 61 -7.49 6.38 -4.66
CA HIS A 61 -6.44 7.16 -4.00
C HIS A 61 -6.83 7.45 -2.56
N VAL A 62 -5.87 7.33 -1.64
CA VAL A 62 -6.04 7.73 -0.25
C VAL A 62 -4.91 8.66 0.11
N THR A 63 -5.23 9.93 0.31
CA THR A 63 -4.26 10.95 0.69
C THR A 63 -4.22 11.06 2.21
N PHE A 64 -3.03 11.12 2.77
CA PHE A 64 -2.86 11.13 4.22
C PHE A 64 -1.56 11.84 4.60
N LYS A 65 -1.48 12.23 5.86
CA LYS A 65 -0.26 12.72 6.49
C LYS A 65 0.11 11.78 7.62
N ALA A 66 1.40 11.53 7.77
CA ALA A 66 1.93 10.74 8.87
C ALA A 66 3.29 11.30 9.26
N ASP A 67 3.60 11.26 10.56
CA ASP A 67 4.85 11.79 11.07
C ASP A 67 6.07 11.09 10.45
N CYS A 68 5.90 9.85 10.03
CA CYS A 68 6.99 9.07 9.45
C CYS A 68 7.32 9.45 8.00
N LEU A 69 6.51 10.29 7.36
CA LEU A 69 6.75 10.73 5.98
C LEU A 69 6.90 12.25 5.94
N PRO A 70 7.86 12.77 5.14
CA PRO A 70 8.16 14.21 5.15
C PRO A 70 7.08 15.06 4.47
N TYR A 71 6.25 14.46 3.62
CA TYR A 71 5.24 15.17 2.86
C TYR A 71 3.90 14.46 2.94
N GLU A 72 2.82 15.22 2.73
CA GLU A 72 1.53 14.62 2.47
C GLU A 72 1.66 13.63 1.31
N SER A 73 1.11 12.45 1.48
CA SER A 73 1.34 11.33 0.57
C SER A 73 0.02 10.70 0.16
N THR A 74 0.04 9.98 -0.95
CA THR A 74 -1.14 9.30 -1.48
C THR A 74 -0.82 7.83 -1.71
N VAL A 75 -1.67 6.96 -1.14
CA VAL A 75 -1.63 5.53 -1.45
C VAL A 75 -2.37 5.32 -2.76
N LEU A 76 -1.75 4.64 -3.69
CA LEU A 76 -2.30 4.38 -5.02
C LEU A 76 -2.80 2.94 -5.07
N LEU A 77 -4.10 2.75 -4.83
CA LEU A 77 -4.65 1.40 -4.78
C LEU A 77 -4.86 0.80 -6.17
N GLU A 78 -4.64 1.56 -7.23
CA GLU A 78 -4.54 1.01 -8.58
C GLU A 78 -3.13 0.47 -8.87
N GLN A 79 -2.16 0.73 -7.98
CA GLN A 79 -0.78 0.27 -8.09
C GLN A 79 -0.49 -0.79 -7.02
N ILE A 80 -1.34 -1.81 -6.98
CA ILE A 80 -1.18 -2.93 -6.05
C ILE A 80 -0.34 -4.00 -6.74
N ARG A 81 0.61 -4.57 -5.99
CA ARG A 81 1.39 -5.69 -6.51
C ARG A 81 1.88 -6.59 -5.38
N THR A 82 2.13 -7.83 -5.73
CA THR A 82 2.78 -8.79 -4.85
C THR A 82 4.28 -8.69 -5.06
N ILE A 83 5.01 -8.59 -3.97
CA ILE A 83 6.47 -8.57 -4.02
C ILE A 83 7.06 -9.58 -3.05
N ASP A 84 8.25 -10.05 -3.34
CA ASP A 84 9.03 -10.83 -2.39
C ASP A 84 9.42 -9.92 -1.22
N LYS A 85 9.36 -10.43 0.00
CA LYS A 85 9.72 -9.64 1.17
C LYS A 85 11.17 -9.14 1.15
N SER A 86 12.03 -9.80 0.39
CA SER A 86 13.41 -9.33 0.21
C SER A 86 13.52 -7.98 -0.49
N ARG A 87 12.46 -7.55 -1.18
CA ARG A 87 12.43 -6.21 -1.80
C ARG A 87 12.13 -5.11 -0.79
N LEU A 88 11.63 -5.47 0.40
CA LEU A 88 11.39 -4.49 1.46
C LEU A 88 12.71 -4.09 2.08
N ASP A 89 12.90 -2.79 2.22
CA ASP A 89 14.09 -2.21 2.82
C ASP A 89 13.74 -1.67 4.21
N GLU A 90 13.97 -0.41 4.46
CA GLU A 90 13.79 0.19 5.76
C GLU A 90 12.31 0.30 6.17
N TYR A 91 12.00 -0.10 7.40
CA TYR A 91 10.71 0.18 8.02
C TYR A 91 10.60 1.68 8.29
N ILE A 92 9.49 2.29 7.87
CA ILE A 92 9.28 3.73 8.03
C ILE A 92 8.32 4.02 9.18
N GLY A 93 7.24 3.27 9.28
CA GLY A 93 6.19 3.52 10.26
C GLY A 93 4.92 2.79 9.86
N LYS A 94 3.80 3.27 10.40
CA LYS A 94 2.49 2.69 10.03
C LYS A 94 1.42 3.76 10.00
N ILE A 95 0.34 3.51 9.27
CA ILE A 95 -0.80 4.42 9.20
C ILE A 95 -1.80 4.07 10.32
N ASP A 96 -2.66 5.03 10.65
CA ASP A 96 -3.67 4.83 11.66
C ASP A 96 -4.88 4.05 11.12
N GLU A 97 -5.77 3.66 12.03
CA GLU A 97 -6.93 2.83 11.68
C GLU A 97 -7.91 3.56 10.76
N ASN A 98 -8.08 4.87 10.93
CA ASN A 98 -8.97 5.64 10.07
C ASN A 98 -8.46 5.67 8.64
N THR A 99 -7.16 5.87 8.46
CA THR A 99 -6.55 5.84 7.13
C THR A 99 -6.63 4.44 6.53
N MET A 100 -6.41 3.39 7.35
CA MET A 100 -6.56 2.02 6.89
C MET A 100 -7.99 1.71 6.45
N GLY A 101 -8.98 2.22 7.15
CA GLY A 101 -10.39 2.08 6.73
C GLY A 101 -10.66 2.69 5.37
N ALA A 102 -10.06 3.85 5.10
CA ALA A 102 -10.16 4.47 3.77
C ALA A 102 -9.44 3.62 2.70
N VAL A 103 -8.30 3.04 3.06
CA VAL A 103 -7.58 2.14 2.15
C VAL A 103 -8.43 0.92 1.80
N ASP A 104 -9.12 0.34 2.78
CA ASP A 104 -10.00 -0.81 2.53
C ASP A 104 -11.08 -0.48 1.50
N LYS A 105 -11.70 0.69 1.63
CA LYS A 105 -12.71 1.16 0.67
C LYS A 105 -12.12 1.37 -0.71
N ALA A 106 -10.92 1.92 -0.77
CA ALA A 106 -10.24 2.15 -2.05
C ALA A 106 -9.85 0.84 -2.74
N ILE A 107 -9.51 -0.20 -1.97
CA ILE A 107 -9.24 -1.53 -2.51
C ILE A 107 -10.50 -2.10 -3.17
N VAL A 108 -11.64 -1.98 -2.49
CA VAL A 108 -12.93 -2.43 -3.04
C VAL A 108 -13.21 -1.71 -4.37
N ALA A 109 -12.97 -0.40 -4.41
CA ALA A 109 -13.14 0.39 -5.63
C ALA A 109 -12.18 -0.07 -6.74
N ALA A 110 -10.91 -0.28 -6.40
CA ALA A 110 -9.90 -0.68 -7.37
C ALA A 110 -10.21 -2.03 -8.01
N PHE A 111 -10.80 -2.95 -7.25
CA PHE A 111 -11.11 -4.29 -7.72
C PHE A 111 -12.53 -4.40 -8.31
N GLY A 112 -13.32 -3.34 -8.22
CA GLY A 112 -14.68 -3.34 -8.76
C GLY A 112 -15.63 -4.28 -8.02
N ILE A 113 -15.40 -4.50 -6.73
CA ILE A 113 -16.22 -5.38 -5.92
C ILE A 113 -17.50 -4.64 -5.53
N LYS A 114 -18.66 -5.18 -5.88
CA LYS A 114 -19.93 -4.48 -5.72
C LYS A 114 -20.80 -5.00 -4.59
N TYR A 115 -20.77 -6.29 -4.33
CA TYR A 115 -21.72 -6.90 -3.41
C TYR A 115 -21.24 -6.91 -1.95
N LEU A 116 -20.07 -6.39 -1.68
CA LEU A 116 -19.54 -6.35 -0.32
C LEU A 116 -20.10 -5.18 0.51
N GLU A 117 -20.87 -4.31 -0.10
CA GLU A 117 -21.38 -3.12 0.54
C GLU A 117 -22.03 -3.41 1.90
N GLY A 118 -22.91 -4.39 1.95
CA GLY A 118 -23.57 -4.78 3.17
C GLY A 118 -22.70 -5.54 4.15
N LEU A 119 -21.54 -6.03 3.73
CA LEU A 119 -20.63 -6.80 4.55
C LEU A 119 -19.53 -5.94 5.18
N LEU A 120 -19.20 -4.83 4.54
CA LEU A 120 -18.13 -3.95 5.01
C LEU A 120 -18.65 -2.84 5.92
N LEU A 121 -19.93 -2.68 5.99
CA LEU A 121 -20.57 -1.72 6.86
C LEU A 121 -21.01 -2.37 8.18
#